data_c0cfa633736dcb828eaa5e8e786bb743
#
_entry.id   c0cfa633736dcb828eaa5e8e786bb743
#
_cell.length_a   1.000
_cell.length_b   1.000
_cell.length_c   1.000
_cell.angle_alpha   90.00
_cell.angle_beta   90.00
_cell.angle_gamma   90.00
#
_symmetry.space_group_name_H-M   'P 1'
#
loop_
_entity.id
_entity.type
_entity.pdbx_description
1 polymer ?
#
loop_
_entity_poly.entity_id
_entity_poly.type
_entity_poly.pdbx_seq_one_letter_code
_entity_poly.pdbx_strand_id
1 'polypeptide(L)'
;DARAAAVKAPPPEAGLVANWSRPRPGVAGADPAVPAAPAGPPEQTSGWRPWRFRMSNDVWGTPSVDGDLVYVTSFEVHALDVGTGRRRFKTRDVAWSMAVADGRVHASDGPTLFALDAREGTDLWRLSTDAWVYSLKADHGTVVTGTRGGGVQAWEASNGQRLWEISGCQTDFETPEAGPLVHEGTVYVWQDARLRALDARTGDERWAYPIGDAASCGGVPVRITPAPDGYVYLSAGSRVLAVEAVSGMVRWHFEAPAVFLSPPAFAPGPAVTGGGVYLADYLGTVYALDATDGRDRWRIATEARSSVEPVLVAAGHVHVGSGKGLYTLDAVTGTPKWRFQAGGDVVGAPAVAEGRIHFGSTDHLLYTLKADDGRLRWKLATGGEITGSPVVRDGVVYACSKDRCVYALDAEKGTGTARTA
;
A
#
# COMPACT_ATOMS: atom_id res chain seq x y z
N ASP A 1 -7.51 -28.38 -1.69
CA ASP A 1 -6.91 -27.92 -0.44
C ASP A 1 -6.40 -26.50 -0.62
N ALA A 2 -7.19 -25.52 -0.15
CA ALA A 2 -6.85 -24.10 -0.27
C ALA A 2 -5.54 -23.75 0.47
N ARG A 3 -5.17 -24.52 1.48
CA ARG A 3 -3.90 -24.37 2.22
C ARG A 3 -2.67 -24.75 1.39
N ALA A 4 -2.78 -25.76 0.53
CA ALA A 4 -1.67 -26.18 -0.32
C ALA A 4 -1.43 -25.23 -1.50
N ALA A 5 -2.45 -24.54 -1.96
CA ALA A 5 -2.33 -23.56 -3.04
C ALA A 5 -1.74 -22.23 -2.56
N ALA A 6 -1.95 -21.85 -1.29
CA ALA A 6 -1.39 -20.63 -0.71
C ALA A 6 0.13 -20.74 -0.44
N VAL A 7 0.67 -21.97 -0.33
CA VAL A 7 2.08 -22.22 -0.01
C VAL A 7 3.03 -22.01 -1.19
N LYS A 8 2.50 -21.92 -2.39
CA LYS A 8 3.29 -21.70 -3.61
C LYS A 8 2.84 -20.44 -4.34
N ALA A 9 3.09 -19.27 -3.73
CA ALA A 9 3.45 -18.16 -4.59
C ALA A 9 4.78 -18.53 -5.24
N PRO A 10 4.90 -18.53 -6.57
CA PRO A 10 6.18 -18.76 -7.20
C PRO A 10 7.17 -17.75 -6.64
N PRO A 11 8.45 -18.15 -6.45
CA PRO A 11 9.47 -17.18 -6.15
C PRO A 11 9.39 -16.09 -7.24
N PRO A 12 9.56 -14.82 -6.91
CA PRO A 12 9.54 -13.77 -7.91
C PRO A 12 10.55 -14.16 -8.98
N GLU A 13 10.06 -14.43 -10.17
CA GLU A 13 10.94 -14.60 -11.32
C GLU A 13 11.81 -13.36 -11.40
N ALA A 14 13.06 -13.55 -11.80
CA ALA A 14 14.09 -12.51 -11.89
C ALA A 14 13.74 -11.39 -12.90
N GLY A 15 12.52 -11.02 -13.03
CA GLY A 15 11.94 -9.96 -13.84
C GLY A 15 10.79 -9.23 -13.17
N LEU A 16 10.33 -9.70 -12.01
CA LEU A 16 9.21 -9.10 -11.26
C LEU A 16 9.69 -8.11 -10.18
N VAL A 17 10.67 -7.31 -10.51
CA VAL A 17 11.17 -6.24 -9.66
C VAL A 17 10.15 -5.09 -9.53
N ALA A 18 9.14 -5.10 -10.36
CA ALA A 18 8.12 -4.05 -10.46
C ALA A 18 7.27 -3.84 -9.19
N ASN A 19 7.25 -4.79 -8.27
CA ASN A 19 6.42 -4.70 -7.06
C ASN A 19 7.16 -4.14 -5.84
N TRP A 20 8.46 -3.85 -5.96
CA TRP A 20 9.29 -3.47 -4.81
C TRP A 20 9.10 -2.02 -4.38
N SER A 21 8.53 -1.17 -5.22
CA SER A 21 8.31 0.25 -4.96
C SER A 21 6.85 0.60 -4.69
N ARG A 22 5.99 -0.37 -4.38
CA ARG A 22 4.59 -0.06 -4.05
C ARG A 22 4.52 0.62 -2.68
N PRO A 23 4.12 1.90 -2.60
CA PRO A 23 3.60 2.45 -1.36
C PRO A 23 2.39 1.61 -0.97
N ARG A 24 2.26 1.26 0.29
CA ARG A 24 1.09 0.49 0.75
C ARG A 24 -0.18 1.31 0.53
N PRO A 25 -1.18 0.77 -0.18
CA PRO A 25 -2.48 1.38 -0.18
C PRO A 25 -3.03 1.35 1.26
N GLY A 26 -3.58 2.44 1.71
CA GLY A 26 -4.24 2.54 3.00
C GLY A 26 -3.36 2.94 4.19
N VAL A 27 -2.04 2.89 4.09
CA VAL A 27 -1.17 3.40 5.16
C VAL A 27 -0.67 4.82 4.84
N ALA A 28 -0.59 5.17 3.58
CA ALA A 28 -0.18 6.51 3.15
C ALA A 28 -1.27 7.59 3.25
N GLY A 29 -2.45 7.24 3.71
CA GLY A 29 -3.58 8.17 3.81
C GLY A 29 -4.13 8.39 5.20
N ALA A 30 -3.59 7.71 6.20
CA ALA A 30 -4.04 7.86 7.57
C ALA A 30 -2.99 8.61 8.41
N ASP A 31 -2.61 9.79 7.97
CA ASP A 31 -2.35 10.80 8.98
C ASP A 31 -3.68 11.00 9.72
N PRO A 32 -3.73 10.82 11.06
CA PRO A 32 -4.90 11.24 11.81
C PRO A 32 -5.03 12.73 11.57
N ALA A 33 -5.90 13.09 10.66
CA ALA A 33 -6.18 14.47 10.39
C ALA A 33 -6.56 15.10 11.71
N VAL A 34 -5.75 15.99 12.21
CA VAL A 34 -6.28 17.21 12.79
C VAL A 34 -7.48 17.55 11.91
N PRO A 35 -8.70 17.70 12.45
CA PRO A 35 -9.83 18.06 11.63
C PRO A 35 -9.44 19.34 10.90
N ALA A 36 -9.05 19.19 9.66
CA ALA A 36 -8.85 20.32 8.79
C ALA A 36 -10.21 21.02 8.76
N ALA A 37 -10.21 22.29 9.06
CA ALA A 37 -11.34 23.14 8.76
C ALA A 37 -11.82 22.76 7.36
N PRO A 38 -13.14 22.75 7.08
CA PRO A 38 -13.64 22.38 5.78
C PRO A 38 -12.89 23.22 4.76
N ALA A 39 -12.00 22.58 4.02
CA ALA A 39 -11.32 23.21 2.90
C ALA A 39 -12.45 23.67 2.00
N GLY A 40 -12.51 24.97 1.77
CA GLY A 40 -13.34 25.51 0.70
C GLY A 40 -13.03 24.71 -0.57
N PRO A 41 -13.95 24.69 -1.56
CA PRO A 41 -13.70 23.98 -2.80
C PRO A 41 -12.29 24.36 -3.28
N PRO A 42 -11.47 23.35 -3.66
CA PRO A 42 -10.10 23.63 -4.09
C PRO A 42 -10.18 24.72 -5.15
N GLU A 43 -9.48 25.82 -4.94
CA GLU A 43 -9.28 26.80 -5.98
C GLU A 43 -8.71 26.03 -7.17
N GLN A 44 -9.55 25.78 -8.16
CA GLN A 44 -9.09 25.27 -9.43
C GLN A 44 -8.09 26.29 -9.92
N THR A 45 -6.81 25.92 -9.83
CA THR A 45 -5.77 26.71 -10.45
C THR A 45 -6.15 26.82 -11.92
N SER A 46 -6.64 27.98 -12.30
CA SER A 46 -7.11 28.26 -13.65
C SER A 46 -5.93 28.05 -14.61
N GLY A 47 -5.87 26.86 -15.25
CA GLY A 47 -4.84 26.54 -16.20
C GLY A 47 -4.23 25.13 -16.12
N TRP A 48 -4.47 24.34 -15.05
CA TRP A 48 -3.97 22.96 -15.01
C TRP A 48 -4.68 22.11 -16.08
N ARG A 49 -3.88 21.29 -16.78
CA ARG A 49 -4.38 20.38 -17.82
C ARG A 49 -3.80 18.98 -17.60
N PRO A 50 -4.55 17.92 -17.95
CA PRO A 50 -4.03 16.58 -17.99
C PRO A 50 -2.74 16.48 -18.78
N TRP A 51 -1.80 15.67 -18.29
CA TRP A 51 -0.54 15.46 -18.96
C TRP A 51 -0.12 14.00 -18.87
N ARG A 52 0.81 13.61 -19.73
CA ARG A 52 1.55 12.36 -19.63
C ARG A 52 3.04 12.61 -19.86
N PHE A 53 3.86 11.82 -19.21
CA PHE A 53 5.30 11.83 -19.41
C PHE A 53 5.76 10.44 -19.83
N ARG A 54 6.51 10.36 -20.95
CA ARG A 54 7.07 9.11 -21.44
C ARG A 54 8.51 8.94 -20.96
N MET A 55 8.79 7.80 -20.36
CA MET A 55 10.13 7.37 -19.95
C MET A 55 10.83 6.63 -21.09
N SER A 56 12.16 6.51 -20.99
CA SER A 56 12.94 5.68 -21.90
C SER A 56 12.79 4.18 -21.61
N ASN A 57 12.52 3.81 -20.38
CA ASN A 57 12.34 2.45 -19.90
C ASN A 57 10.93 2.23 -19.37
N ASP A 58 10.62 0.97 -19.06
CA ASP A 58 9.34 0.61 -18.47
C ASP A 58 9.13 1.31 -17.13
N VAL A 59 7.91 1.75 -16.91
CA VAL A 59 7.47 2.33 -15.63
C VAL A 59 6.78 1.25 -14.82
N TRP A 60 7.11 1.13 -13.56
CA TRP A 60 6.48 0.18 -12.67
C TRP A 60 6.16 0.77 -11.29
N GLY A 61 5.30 0.07 -10.58
CA GLY A 61 4.91 0.44 -9.24
C GLY A 61 3.89 1.56 -9.19
N THR A 62 3.71 2.07 -8.00
CA THR A 62 2.76 3.13 -7.67
C THR A 62 3.50 4.47 -7.61
N PRO A 63 3.00 5.53 -8.23
CA PRO A 63 3.60 6.86 -8.10
C PRO A 63 3.49 7.36 -6.65
N SER A 64 4.48 8.13 -6.22
CA SER A 64 4.48 8.80 -4.92
C SER A 64 4.38 10.29 -5.13
N VAL A 65 3.40 10.93 -4.52
CA VAL A 65 3.19 12.39 -4.64
C VAL A 65 3.59 13.05 -3.32
N ASP A 66 4.52 13.99 -3.39
CA ASP A 66 4.93 14.80 -2.25
C ASP A 66 5.10 16.25 -2.68
N GLY A 67 4.32 17.15 -2.08
CA GLY A 67 4.30 18.56 -2.45
C GLY A 67 3.91 18.77 -3.91
N ASP A 68 4.78 19.42 -4.66
CA ASP A 68 4.61 19.76 -6.07
C ASP A 68 5.28 18.75 -7.04
N LEU A 69 5.74 17.60 -6.54
CA LEU A 69 6.44 16.59 -7.32
C LEU A 69 5.76 15.22 -7.25
N VAL A 70 5.81 14.51 -8.35
CA VAL A 70 5.46 13.09 -8.48
C VAL A 70 6.74 12.31 -8.71
N TYR A 71 6.99 11.32 -7.87
CA TYR A 71 8.13 10.42 -7.97
C TYR A 71 7.68 9.09 -8.53
N VAL A 72 8.38 8.62 -9.56
CA VAL A 72 8.11 7.34 -10.20
C VAL A 72 9.42 6.61 -10.48
N THR A 73 9.36 5.30 -10.54
CA THR A 73 10.50 4.44 -10.88
C THR A 73 10.35 3.88 -12.30
N SER A 74 11.42 4.02 -13.06
CA SER A 74 11.59 3.47 -14.40
C SER A 74 13.07 3.10 -14.58
N PHE A 75 13.53 2.04 -13.91
CA PHE A 75 14.91 1.76 -13.54
C PHE A 75 15.51 2.83 -12.63
N GLU A 76 15.43 4.09 -13.03
CA GLU A 76 15.84 5.24 -12.21
C GLU A 76 14.62 5.84 -11.48
N VAL A 77 14.89 6.67 -10.47
CA VAL A 77 13.86 7.53 -9.89
C VAL A 77 13.74 8.78 -10.75
N HIS A 78 12.52 9.12 -11.11
CA HIS A 78 12.18 10.35 -11.80
C HIS A 78 11.28 11.22 -10.92
N ALA A 79 11.58 12.50 -10.83
CA ALA A 79 10.72 13.49 -10.19
C ALA A 79 10.11 14.39 -11.26
N LEU A 80 8.79 14.43 -11.32
CA LEU A 80 8.01 15.19 -12.29
C LEU A 80 7.21 16.29 -11.58
N ASP A 81 7.13 17.45 -12.20
CA ASP A 81 6.29 18.54 -11.71
C ASP A 81 4.79 18.18 -11.84
N VAL A 82 4.02 18.29 -10.77
CA VAL A 82 2.59 17.93 -10.76
C VAL A 82 1.75 18.83 -11.67
N GLY A 83 2.16 20.09 -11.86
CA GLY A 83 1.46 21.05 -12.67
C GLY A 83 1.65 20.87 -14.17
N THR A 84 2.84 20.47 -14.59
CA THR A 84 3.24 20.47 -16.00
C THR A 84 3.65 19.12 -16.54
N GLY A 85 3.97 18.16 -15.68
CA GLY A 85 4.55 16.86 -16.05
C GLY A 85 6.00 16.95 -16.51
N ARG A 86 6.63 18.10 -16.41
CA ARG A 86 8.04 18.25 -16.77
C ARG A 86 8.93 17.57 -15.72
N ARG A 87 9.93 16.85 -16.21
CA ARG A 87 10.90 16.22 -15.31
C ARG A 87 11.81 17.28 -14.69
N ARG A 88 11.90 17.26 -13.35
CA ARG A 88 12.81 18.08 -12.58
C ARG A 88 14.18 17.44 -12.51
N PHE A 89 14.23 16.15 -12.16
CA PHE A 89 15.46 15.37 -12.15
C PHE A 89 15.17 13.88 -12.39
N LYS A 90 16.21 13.14 -12.71
CA LYS A 90 16.26 11.69 -12.63
C LYS A 90 17.58 11.26 -12.00
N THR A 91 17.58 10.10 -11.34
CA THR A 91 18.80 9.49 -10.84
C THR A 91 19.60 8.84 -11.97
N ARG A 92 20.87 8.58 -11.71
CA ARG A 92 21.73 7.82 -12.62
C ARG A 92 21.67 6.33 -12.34
N ASP A 93 21.41 5.99 -11.09
CA ASP A 93 21.44 4.62 -10.58
C ASP A 93 20.06 3.98 -10.60
N VAL A 94 20.06 2.67 -10.74
CA VAL A 94 18.87 1.85 -10.68
C VAL A 94 18.26 1.94 -9.28
N ALA A 95 16.94 2.02 -9.20
CA ALA A 95 16.19 2.01 -7.96
C ALA A 95 15.05 1.00 -8.05
N TRP A 96 15.21 -0.14 -7.37
CA TRP A 96 14.19 -1.15 -7.29
C TRP A 96 13.15 -0.87 -6.21
N SER A 97 13.56 -0.19 -5.15
CA SER A 97 12.69 0.26 -4.07
C SER A 97 12.94 1.72 -3.75
N MET A 98 11.90 2.40 -3.31
CA MET A 98 11.92 3.83 -3.06
C MET A 98 10.94 4.19 -1.95
N ALA A 99 11.33 5.14 -1.10
CA ALA A 99 10.44 5.80 -0.15
C ALA A 99 10.74 7.29 -0.14
N VAL A 100 9.70 8.12 -0.18
CA VAL A 100 9.83 9.57 -0.09
C VAL A 100 9.32 10.01 1.27
N ALA A 101 10.16 10.66 2.04
CA ALA A 101 9.81 11.15 3.37
C ALA A 101 10.73 12.32 3.78
N ASP A 102 10.18 13.30 4.46
CA ASP A 102 10.91 14.40 5.10
C ASP A 102 11.91 15.12 4.17
N GLY A 103 11.48 15.38 2.94
CA GLY A 103 12.31 16.06 1.94
C GLY A 103 13.43 15.23 1.34
N ARG A 104 13.39 13.89 1.51
CA ARG A 104 14.38 12.95 0.98
C ARG A 104 13.72 11.84 0.18
N VAL A 105 14.42 11.40 -0.85
CA VAL A 105 14.13 10.14 -1.54
C VAL A 105 15.15 9.11 -1.08
N HIS A 106 14.69 8.07 -0.41
CA HIS A 106 15.50 6.91 -0.06
C HIS A 106 15.25 5.82 -1.09
N ALA A 107 16.32 5.24 -1.62
CA ALA A 107 16.20 4.23 -2.66
C ALA A 107 17.30 3.17 -2.55
N SER A 108 17.06 2.01 -3.17
CA SER A 108 18.00 0.92 -3.23
C SER A 108 17.99 0.26 -4.60
N ASP A 109 19.17 -0.09 -5.09
CA ASP A 109 19.36 -0.96 -6.26
C ASP A 109 19.50 -2.44 -5.87
N GLY A 110 19.31 -2.75 -4.60
CA GLY A 110 19.53 -4.06 -3.97
C GLY A 110 20.74 -4.03 -3.05
N PRO A 111 21.97 -4.05 -3.56
CA PRO A 111 23.18 -4.03 -2.73
C PRO A 111 23.59 -2.66 -2.21
N THR A 112 22.98 -1.58 -2.70
CA THR A 112 23.29 -0.20 -2.31
C THR A 112 22.04 0.47 -1.73
N LEU A 113 22.22 1.27 -0.69
CA LEU A 113 21.19 2.16 -0.14
C LEU A 113 21.67 3.60 -0.30
N PHE A 114 20.82 4.48 -0.79
CA PHE A 114 21.17 5.88 -0.99
C PHE A 114 20.00 6.81 -0.72
N ALA A 115 20.33 8.06 -0.41
CA ALA A 115 19.37 9.12 -0.21
C ALA A 115 19.71 10.34 -1.06
N LEU A 116 18.67 10.95 -1.60
CA LEU A 116 18.72 12.14 -2.43
C LEU A 116 17.88 13.24 -1.81
N ASP A 117 18.26 14.48 -2.08
CA ASP A 117 17.36 15.60 -1.88
C ASP A 117 16.11 15.43 -2.76
N ALA A 118 14.92 15.52 -2.17
CA ALA A 118 13.68 15.24 -2.87
C ALA A 118 13.33 16.30 -3.94
N ARG A 119 13.83 17.52 -3.83
CA ARG A 119 13.55 18.60 -4.76
C ARG A 119 14.56 18.72 -5.90
N GLU A 120 15.84 18.52 -5.58
CA GLU A 120 16.94 18.77 -6.52
C GLU A 120 17.57 17.48 -7.04
N GLY A 121 17.34 16.34 -6.38
CA GLY A 121 17.90 15.06 -6.77
C GLY A 121 19.40 14.92 -6.51
N THR A 122 19.97 15.81 -5.70
CA THR A 122 21.39 15.75 -5.33
C THR A 122 21.64 14.63 -4.31
N ASP A 123 22.77 13.96 -4.44
CA ASP A 123 23.18 12.91 -3.51
C ASP A 123 23.39 13.49 -2.11
N LEU A 124 22.73 12.90 -1.10
CA LEU A 124 22.93 13.23 0.31
C LEU A 124 23.88 12.25 0.96
N TRP A 125 23.66 10.96 0.76
CA TRP A 125 24.53 9.88 1.22
C TRP A 125 24.29 8.60 0.44
N ARG A 126 25.27 7.70 0.47
CA ARG A 126 25.26 6.41 -0.21
C ARG A 126 26.10 5.42 0.56
N LEU A 127 25.64 4.18 0.63
CA LEU A 127 26.38 3.09 1.29
C LEU A 127 26.07 1.75 0.63
N SER A 128 26.95 0.79 0.85
CA SER A 128 26.72 -0.60 0.46
C SER A 128 26.05 -1.35 1.60
N THR A 129 25.10 -2.21 1.26
CA THR A 129 24.44 -3.13 2.19
C THR A 129 25.05 -4.52 2.06
N ASP A 130 25.11 -5.28 3.16
CA ASP A 130 25.75 -6.60 3.16
C ASP A 130 24.94 -7.64 2.38
N ALA A 131 23.62 -7.41 2.24
CA ALA A 131 22.72 -8.29 1.54
C ALA A 131 21.71 -7.50 0.72
N TRP A 132 21.06 -8.16 -0.23
CA TRP A 132 20.05 -7.57 -1.11
C TRP A 132 18.87 -7.02 -0.32
N VAL A 133 18.57 -5.73 -0.49
CA VAL A 133 17.42 -5.06 0.10
C VAL A 133 16.17 -5.42 -0.70
N TYR A 134 15.19 -6.03 -0.05
CA TYR A 134 13.89 -6.33 -0.64
C TYR A 134 12.74 -5.46 -0.09
N SER A 135 12.94 -4.83 1.07
CA SER A 135 11.98 -3.96 1.72
C SER A 135 12.67 -2.70 2.23
N LEU A 136 12.12 -1.55 1.91
CA LEU A 136 12.63 -0.24 2.31
C LEU A 136 11.44 0.62 2.72
N LYS A 137 11.49 1.17 3.93
CA LYS A 137 10.48 2.07 4.48
C LYS A 137 11.14 3.19 5.27
N ALA A 138 10.50 4.34 5.30
CA ALA A 138 10.98 5.50 6.03
C ALA A 138 9.88 6.07 6.92
N ASP A 139 10.25 6.45 8.14
CA ASP A 139 9.34 7.02 9.12
C ASP A 139 10.14 7.88 10.13
N HIS A 140 9.73 9.12 10.32
CA HIS A 140 10.25 10.03 11.37
C HIS A 140 11.79 10.01 11.51
N GLY A 141 12.49 10.19 10.40
CA GLY A 141 13.95 10.27 10.40
C GLY A 141 14.67 8.92 10.46
N THR A 142 13.96 7.80 10.40
CA THR A 142 14.52 6.44 10.38
C THR A 142 14.18 5.74 9.08
N VAL A 143 15.17 5.12 8.46
CA VAL A 143 14.98 4.21 7.32
C VAL A 143 15.13 2.79 7.82
N VAL A 144 14.19 1.92 7.47
CA VAL A 144 14.20 0.51 7.84
C VAL A 144 14.28 -0.35 6.59
N THR A 145 15.28 -1.23 6.54
CA THR A 145 15.48 -2.16 5.43
C THR A 145 15.30 -3.59 5.89
N GLY A 146 14.65 -4.40 5.05
CA GLY A 146 14.66 -5.85 5.13
C GLY A 146 15.58 -6.39 4.05
N THR A 147 16.52 -7.26 4.42
CA THR A 147 17.49 -7.84 3.50
C THR A 147 17.33 -9.34 3.38
N ARG A 148 17.71 -9.87 2.23
CA ARG A 148 17.70 -11.31 1.97
C ARG A 148 18.53 -12.03 3.03
N GLY A 149 18.01 -13.17 3.54
CA GLY A 149 18.67 -13.95 4.59
C GLY A 149 18.25 -13.57 6.01
N GLY A 150 17.23 -12.76 6.20
CA GLY A 150 16.63 -12.48 7.51
C GLY A 150 17.19 -11.27 8.24
N GLY A 151 17.92 -10.43 7.55
CA GLY A 151 18.43 -9.17 8.12
C GLY A 151 17.37 -8.08 8.16
N VAL A 152 17.34 -7.33 9.26
CA VAL A 152 16.60 -6.08 9.39
C VAL A 152 17.54 -5.03 9.94
N GLN A 153 17.63 -3.89 9.27
CA GLN A 153 18.51 -2.79 9.63
C GLN A 153 17.72 -1.49 9.75
N ALA A 154 18.12 -0.66 10.68
CA ALA A 154 17.65 0.72 10.79
C ALA A 154 18.81 1.69 10.57
N TRP A 155 18.51 2.76 9.84
CA TRP A 155 19.48 3.76 9.41
C TRP A 155 18.98 5.16 9.75
N GLU A 156 19.91 6.03 10.11
CA GLU A 156 19.61 7.46 10.24
C GLU A 156 19.31 8.05 8.86
N ALA A 157 18.11 8.60 8.67
CA ALA A 157 17.69 9.12 7.38
C ALA A 157 18.54 10.28 6.88
N SER A 158 19.10 11.08 7.79
CA SER A 158 19.87 12.28 7.44
C SER A 158 21.29 12.00 6.93
N ASN A 159 21.92 10.91 7.36
CA ASN A 159 23.33 10.65 7.06
C ASN A 159 23.67 9.20 6.69
N GLY A 160 22.69 8.28 6.77
CA GLY A 160 22.90 6.87 6.45
C GLY A 160 23.64 6.08 7.52
N GLN A 161 23.87 6.63 8.71
CA GLN A 161 24.50 5.89 9.81
C GLN A 161 23.61 4.73 10.24
N ARG A 162 24.17 3.52 10.32
CA ARG A 162 23.44 2.37 10.85
C ARG A 162 23.17 2.55 12.35
N LEU A 163 21.89 2.46 12.73
CA LEU A 163 21.47 2.59 14.11
C LEU A 163 21.51 1.25 14.84
N TRP A 164 20.97 0.21 14.22
CA TRP A 164 20.97 -1.16 14.73
C TRP A 164 20.73 -2.16 13.62
N GLU A 165 21.01 -3.43 13.91
CA GLU A 165 20.78 -4.56 13.01
C GLU A 165 20.37 -5.78 13.83
N ILE A 166 19.42 -6.55 13.30
CA ILE A 166 19.07 -7.89 13.77
C ILE A 166 19.08 -8.88 12.61
N SER A 167 19.20 -10.16 12.93
CA SER A 167 19.18 -11.23 11.93
C SER A 167 18.23 -12.34 12.37
N GLY A 168 17.94 -13.30 11.48
CA GLY A 168 17.09 -14.44 11.79
C GLY A 168 15.58 -14.12 11.75
N CYS A 169 15.18 -13.04 11.08
CA CYS A 169 13.77 -12.75 10.86
C CYS A 169 13.18 -13.69 9.82
N GLN A 170 11.85 -13.86 9.85
CA GLN A 170 11.11 -14.64 8.86
C GLN A 170 11.24 -13.99 7.48
N THR A 171 11.86 -14.65 6.51
CA THR A 171 12.20 -14.10 5.20
C THR A 171 11.80 -14.97 4.03
N ASP A 172 11.11 -16.08 4.25
CA ASP A 172 10.75 -17.03 3.18
C ASP A 172 9.91 -16.38 2.07
N PHE A 173 9.32 -15.25 2.35
CA PHE A 173 8.48 -14.52 1.39
C PHE A 173 9.25 -13.46 0.59
N GLU A 174 10.31 -12.90 1.12
CA GLU A 174 11.19 -11.88 0.51
C GLU A 174 10.46 -10.83 -0.37
N THR A 175 9.31 -10.35 0.10
CA THR A 175 8.52 -9.33 -0.61
C THR A 175 8.43 -8.06 0.24
N PRO A 176 8.25 -6.89 -0.38
CA PRO A 176 8.10 -5.64 0.37
C PRO A 176 6.95 -5.69 1.40
N GLU A 177 5.90 -6.42 1.10
CA GLU A 177 4.74 -6.60 1.96
C GLU A 177 5.03 -7.50 3.17
N ALA A 178 5.95 -8.44 3.02
CA ALA A 178 6.40 -9.32 4.10
C ALA A 178 7.53 -8.72 4.94
N GLY A 179 8.11 -7.64 4.49
CA GLY A 179 9.20 -6.94 5.17
C GLY A 179 8.76 -6.26 6.46
N PRO A 180 9.73 -5.76 7.24
CA PRO A 180 9.44 -5.05 8.48
C PRO A 180 8.56 -3.83 8.20
N LEU A 181 7.64 -3.56 9.12
CA LEU A 181 6.81 -2.36 9.11
C LEU A 181 7.36 -1.35 10.10
N VAL A 182 7.47 -0.10 9.71
CA VAL A 182 7.77 1.00 10.63
C VAL A 182 6.57 1.94 10.70
N HIS A 183 6.17 2.30 11.91
CA HIS A 183 5.06 3.23 12.14
C HIS A 183 5.25 3.94 13.48
N GLU A 184 5.21 5.27 13.44
CA GLU A 184 5.31 6.14 14.63
C GLU A 184 6.43 5.72 15.60
N GLY A 185 7.63 5.51 15.07
CA GLY A 185 8.82 5.17 15.85
C GLY A 185 8.88 3.72 16.33
N THR A 186 8.02 2.84 15.88
CA THR A 186 8.02 1.40 16.19
C THR A 186 8.26 0.58 14.94
N VAL A 187 9.18 -0.38 15.01
CA VAL A 187 9.43 -1.38 13.96
C VAL A 187 8.82 -2.71 14.39
N TYR A 188 7.98 -3.26 13.53
CA TYR A 188 7.37 -4.57 13.74
C TYR A 188 8.10 -5.60 12.89
N VAL A 189 8.58 -6.66 13.53
CA VAL A 189 9.30 -7.75 12.86
C VAL A 189 8.75 -9.11 13.28
N TRP A 190 8.78 -10.06 12.37
CA TRP A 190 8.40 -11.44 12.63
C TRP A 190 9.68 -12.27 12.79
N GLN A 191 9.98 -12.67 14.01
CA GLN A 191 11.21 -13.39 14.37
C GLN A 191 10.95 -14.43 15.45
N ASP A 192 11.54 -15.62 15.31
CA ASP A 192 11.43 -16.73 16.29
C ASP A 192 9.97 -17.04 16.68
N ALA A 193 9.09 -17.14 15.69
CA ALA A 193 7.66 -17.35 15.87
C ALA A 193 6.95 -16.28 16.71
N ARG A 194 7.54 -15.10 16.83
CA ARG A 194 6.98 -13.97 17.58
C ARG A 194 6.86 -12.73 16.70
N LEU A 195 5.80 -11.98 16.89
CA LEU A 195 5.73 -10.60 16.44
C LEU A 195 6.40 -9.73 17.51
N ARG A 196 7.45 -9.03 17.14
CA ARG A 196 8.21 -8.15 18.02
C ARG A 196 7.97 -6.69 17.62
N ALA A 197 7.75 -5.84 18.59
CA ALA A 197 7.74 -4.39 18.42
C ALA A 197 9.03 -3.82 19.01
N LEU A 198 9.82 -3.19 18.15
CA LEU A 198 11.12 -2.62 18.49
C LEU A 198 11.06 -1.10 18.42
N ASP A 199 11.82 -0.43 19.29
CA ASP A 199 12.06 0.99 19.11
C ASP A 199 12.83 1.23 17.81
N ALA A 200 12.33 2.11 16.95
CA ALA A 200 12.92 2.32 15.62
C ALA A 200 14.32 2.92 15.66
N ARG A 201 14.64 3.69 16.70
CA ARG A 201 15.94 4.37 16.84
C ARG A 201 16.99 3.51 17.55
N THR A 202 16.58 2.72 18.54
CA THR A 202 17.50 1.94 19.38
C THR A 202 17.50 0.44 19.08
N GLY A 203 16.43 -0.09 18.48
CA GLY A 203 16.24 -1.52 18.29
C GLY A 203 15.81 -2.27 19.55
N ASP A 204 15.58 -1.58 20.66
CA ASP A 204 15.16 -2.20 21.89
C ASP A 204 13.75 -2.78 21.78
N GLU A 205 13.55 -3.99 22.29
CA GLU A 205 12.24 -4.63 22.29
C GLU A 205 11.29 -3.94 23.29
N ARG A 206 10.17 -3.45 22.77
CA ARG A 206 9.08 -2.91 23.60
C ARG A 206 8.16 -4.01 24.08
N TRP A 207 7.83 -4.94 23.21
CA TRP A 207 7.06 -6.14 23.51
C TRP A 207 7.25 -7.20 22.43
N ALA A 208 6.84 -8.42 22.75
CA ALA A 208 6.77 -9.53 21.81
C ALA A 208 5.52 -10.37 22.07
N TYR A 209 4.89 -10.84 20.99
CA TYR A 209 3.71 -11.70 21.04
C TYR A 209 3.97 -13.00 20.27
N PRO A 210 3.64 -14.19 20.85
CA PRO A 210 3.86 -15.48 20.22
C PRO A 210 2.84 -15.71 19.11
N ILE A 211 3.09 -15.17 17.92
CA ILE A 211 2.19 -15.24 16.76
C ILE A 211 2.24 -16.60 16.05
N GLY A 212 3.33 -17.33 16.18
CA GLY A 212 3.60 -18.59 15.51
C GLY A 212 4.60 -18.49 14.37
N ASP A 213 5.04 -19.64 13.87
CA ASP A 213 5.91 -19.76 12.71
C ASP A 213 5.11 -19.68 11.39
N ALA A 214 5.80 -19.81 10.24
CA ALA A 214 5.16 -19.75 8.93
C ALA A 214 4.08 -20.83 8.76
N ALA A 215 4.31 -22.04 9.25
CA ALA A 215 3.34 -23.12 9.16
C ALA A 215 2.08 -22.86 9.99
N SER A 216 2.21 -22.36 11.22
CA SER A 216 1.07 -22.00 12.07
C SER A 216 0.33 -20.75 11.56
N CYS A 217 0.97 -19.90 10.78
CA CYS A 217 0.36 -18.75 10.11
C CYS A 217 -0.13 -19.08 8.69
N GLY A 218 -0.39 -20.34 8.39
CA GLY A 218 -0.98 -20.77 7.12
C GLY A 218 -0.06 -20.68 5.91
N GLY A 219 1.25 -20.51 6.10
CA GLY A 219 2.23 -20.36 5.03
C GLY A 219 2.11 -19.04 4.27
N VAL A 220 1.50 -18.02 4.85
CA VAL A 220 1.35 -16.68 4.28
C VAL A 220 1.99 -15.64 5.18
N PRO A 221 2.42 -14.48 4.64
CA PRO A 221 3.00 -13.42 5.45
C PRO A 221 2.02 -12.91 6.53
N VAL A 222 2.53 -12.64 7.72
CA VAL A 222 1.80 -11.86 8.72
C VAL A 222 1.69 -10.43 8.21
N ARG A 223 0.47 -9.90 8.15
CA ARG A 223 0.19 -8.55 7.63
C ARG A 223 -0.34 -7.69 8.78
N ILE A 224 0.12 -6.44 8.83
CA ILE A 224 -0.06 -5.57 9.98
C ILE A 224 -0.63 -4.23 9.53
N THR A 225 -1.63 -3.74 10.25
CA THR A 225 -2.19 -2.41 10.06
C THR A 225 -2.21 -1.66 11.40
N PRO A 226 -1.29 -0.74 11.64
CA PRO A 226 -1.40 0.20 12.75
C PRO A 226 -2.61 1.10 12.54
N ALA A 227 -3.34 1.38 13.61
CA ALA A 227 -4.55 2.19 13.56
C ALA A 227 -4.48 3.37 14.54
N PRO A 228 -5.22 4.45 14.27
CA PRO A 228 -5.18 5.66 15.11
C PRO A 228 -5.86 5.48 16.47
N ASP A 229 -6.53 4.37 16.71
CA ASP A 229 -7.15 4.03 18.00
C ASP A 229 -6.17 3.47 19.04
N GLY A 230 -4.87 3.40 18.73
CA GLY A 230 -3.84 2.84 19.59
C GLY A 230 -3.67 1.33 19.51
N TYR A 231 -4.34 0.69 18.57
CA TYR A 231 -4.24 -0.75 18.30
C TYR A 231 -3.52 -1.03 16.98
N VAL A 232 -2.93 -2.20 16.93
CA VAL A 232 -2.37 -2.79 15.72
C VAL A 232 -3.23 -4.00 15.37
N TYR A 233 -3.79 -3.99 14.18
CA TYR A 233 -4.59 -5.10 13.67
C TYR A 233 -3.76 -5.98 12.76
N LEU A 234 -3.79 -7.29 13.00
CA LEU A 234 -2.96 -8.25 12.27
C LEU A 234 -3.83 -9.30 11.58
N SER A 235 -3.36 -9.77 10.44
CA SER A 235 -3.76 -11.06 9.89
C SER A 235 -2.58 -12.03 9.93
N ALA A 236 -2.81 -13.18 10.56
CA ALA A 236 -1.83 -14.26 10.74
C ALA A 236 -2.47 -15.58 10.33
N GLY A 237 -2.31 -15.94 9.05
CA GLY A 237 -3.05 -17.06 8.46
C GLY A 237 -4.55 -16.79 8.43
N SER A 238 -5.33 -17.63 9.11
CA SER A 238 -6.78 -17.48 9.26
C SER A 238 -7.19 -16.68 10.50
N ARG A 239 -6.23 -16.17 11.27
CA ARG A 239 -6.48 -15.41 12.49
C ARG A 239 -6.40 -13.91 12.23
N VAL A 240 -7.27 -13.17 12.89
CA VAL A 240 -7.21 -11.71 13.00
C VAL A 240 -7.06 -11.35 14.47
N LEU A 241 -6.13 -10.47 14.80
CA LEU A 241 -5.86 -10.06 16.17
C LEU A 241 -5.85 -8.54 16.27
N ALA A 242 -6.34 -8.05 17.40
CA ALA A 242 -6.13 -6.66 17.84
C ALA A 242 -5.15 -6.68 19.00
N VAL A 243 -4.03 -6.00 18.83
CA VAL A 243 -2.96 -5.90 19.81
C VAL A 243 -2.77 -4.45 20.18
N GLU A 244 -2.70 -4.15 21.48
CA GLU A 244 -2.41 -2.80 21.92
C GLU A 244 -0.97 -2.42 21.54
N ALA A 245 -0.82 -1.30 20.83
CA ALA A 245 0.46 -0.91 20.24
C ALA A 245 1.56 -0.64 21.28
N VAL A 246 1.19 -0.18 22.48
CA VAL A 246 2.13 0.17 23.55
C VAL A 246 2.57 -1.05 24.35
N SER A 247 1.63 -1.93 24.72
CA SER A 247 1.88 -3.03 25.67
C SER A 247 2.06 -4.41 25.01
N GLY A 248 1.58 -4.58 23.78
CA GLY A 248 1.54 -5.89 23.13
C GLY A 248 0.44 -6.81 23.66
N MET A 249 -0.46 -6.30 24.49
CA MET A 249 -1.59 -7.08 25.01
C MET A 249 -2.64 -7.29 23.92
N VAL A 250 -3.07 -8.55 23.73
CA VAL A 250 -4.16 -8.88 22.82
C VAL A 250 -5.48 -8.49 23.45
N ARG A 251 -6.24 -7.67 22.74
CA ARG A 251 -7.59 -7.28 23.15
C ARG A 251 -8.61 -8.33 22.76
N TRP A 252 -8.50 -8.83 21.53
CA TRP A 252 -9.34 -9.89 20.98
C TRP A 252 -8.64 -10.64 19.85
N HIS A 253 -9.14 -11.80 19.54
CA HIS A 253 -8.77 -12.55 18.34
C HIS A 253 -10.02 -13.12 17.66
N PHE A 254 -9.92 -13.32 16.35
CA PHE A 254 -10.95 -13.89 15.51
C PHE A 254 -10.33 -14.98 14.63
N GLU A 255 -11.01 -16.09 14.47
CA GLU A 255 -10.58 -17.21 13.61
C GLU A 255 -11.56 -17.36 12.45
N ALA A 256 -11.04 -17.29 11.22
CA ALA A 256 -11.81 -17.53 10.00
C ALA A 256 -11.60 -18.95 9.47
N PRO A 257 -12.49 -19.47 8.61
CA PRO A 257 -12.31 -20.76 7.96
C PRO A 257 -11.15 -20.80 6.94
N ALA A 258 -10.76 -19.66 6.40
CA ALA A 258 -9.73 -19.56 5.37
C ALA A 258 -8.70 -18.48 5.72
N VAL A 259 -7.53 -18.56 5.08
CA VAL A 259 -6.43 -17.60 5.32
C VAL A 259 -6.71 -16.25 4.69
N PHE A 260 -6.10 -15.22 5.25
CA PHE A 260 -6.08 -13.86 4.73
C PHE A 260 -4.75 -13.59 4.06
N LEU A 261 -4.78 -13.03 2.87
CA LEU A 261 -3.59 -12.63 2.11
C LEU A 261 -3.30 -11.13 2.24
N SER A 262 -4.25 -10.36 2.73
CA SER A 262 -4.17 -8.91 2.88
C SER A 262 -4.15 -8.49 4.34
N PRO A 263 -3.61 -7.30 4.66
CA PRO A 263 -3.73 -6.75 6.00
C PRO A 263 -5.18 -6.34 6.30
N PRO A 264 -5.58 -6.31 7.58
CA PRO A 264 -6.87 -5.75 7.97
C PRO A 264 -6.99 -4.27 7.55
N ALA A 265 -8.19 -3.83 7.23
CA ALA A 265 -8.51 -2.43 7.02
C ALA A 265 -9.30 -1.90 8.22
N PHE A 266 -8.80 -0.88 8.88
CA PHE A 266 -9.50 -0.23 9.98
C PHE A 266 -10.26 1.00 9.48
N ALA A 267 -11.50 1.15 9.90
CA ALA A 267 -12.26 2.37 9.70
C ALA A 267 -12.83 2.85 11.03
N PRO A 268 -12.64 4.13 11.38
CA PRO A 268 -13.22 4.69 12.58
C PRO A 268 -14.75 4.72 12.44
N GLY A 269 -15.44 4.34 13.51
CA GLY A 269 -16.88 4.46 13.59
C GLY A 269 -17.30 5.72 14.34
N PRO A 270 -18.61 5.95 14.47
CA PRO A 270 -19.12 6.95 15.41
C PRO A 270 -18.56 6.71 16.81
N ALA A 271 -18.30 7.75 17.56
CA ALA A 271 -17.65 7.68 18.87
C ALA A 271 -18.34 6.72 19.88
N VAL A 272 -19.65 6.46 19.68
CA VAL A 272 -20.46 5.59 20.56
C VAL A 272 -20.36 4.12 20.18
N THR A 273 -20.04 3.78 18.93
CA THR A 273 -20.07 2.39 18.43
C THR A 273 -18.67 1.81 18.17
N GLY A 274 -17.62 2.62 18.31
CA GLY A 274 -16.25 2.23 17.98
C GLY A 274 -16.05 2.02 16.47
N GLY A 275 -14.85 1.60 16.09
CA GLY A 275 -14.48 1.35 14.71
C GLY A 275 -14.82 -0.06 14.23
N GLY A 276 -14.59 -0.30 12.95
CA GLY A 276 -14.69 -1.60 12.31
C GLY A 276 -13.37 -2.05 11.71
N VAL A 277 -13.18 -3.36 11.66
CA VAL A 277 -12.06 -4.01 10.99
C VAL A 277 -12.60 -4.89 9.87
N TYR A 278 -12.11 -4.66 8.67
CA TYR A 278 -12.67 -5.26 7.46
C TYR A 278 -11.59 -6.05 6.72
N LEU A 279 -11.92 -7.26 6.28
CA LEU A 279 -11.02 -8.14 5.53
C LEU A 279 -11.80 -9.02 4.55
N ALA A 280 -11.12 -9.49 3.52
CA ALA A 280 -11.59 -10.57 2.66
C ALA A 280 -10.65 -11.78 2.81
N ASP A 281 -11.20 -12.96 3.06
CA ASP A 281 -10.41 -14.18 3.12
C ASP A 281 -10.11 -14.76 1.73
N TYR A 282 -9.29 -15.79 1.68
CA TYR A 282 -8.87 -16.44 0.42
C TYR A 282 -10.05 -16.95 -0.42
N LEU A 283 -11.14 -17.36 0.22
CA LEU A 283 -12.33 -17.90 -0.45
C LEU A 283 -13.32 -16.81 -0.89
N GLY A 284 -13.08 -15.56 -0.53
CA GLY A 284 -13.90 -14.42 -0.92
C GLY A 284 -14.97 -14.03 0.09
N THR A 285 -14.95 -14.59 1.29
CA THR A 285 -15.80 -14.10 2.37
C THR A 285 -15.25 -12.80 2.92
N VAL A 286 -16.08 -11.77 2.93
CA VAL A 286 -15.78 -10.46 3.50
C VAL A 286 -16.35 -10.38 4.89
N TYR A 287 -15.53 -9.92 5.82
CA TYR A 287 -15.87 -9.79 7.24
C TYR A 287 -15.84 -8.32 7.65
N ALA A 288 -16.81 -7.93 8.47
CA ALA A 288 -16.77 -6.71 9.25
C ALA A 288 -16.74 -7.09 10.74
N LEU A 289 -15.60 -6.87 11.37
CA LEU A 289 -15.41 -7.16 12.78
C LEU A 289 -15.57 -5.88 13.60
N ASP A 290 -16.12 -5.99 14.79
CA ASP A 290 -16.13 -4.90 15.75
C ASP A 290 -14.69 -4.66 16.26
N ALA A 291 -14.18 -3.44 16.13
CA ALA A 291 -12.83 -3.12 16.55
C ALA A 291 -12.63 -3.24 18.07
N THR A 292 -13.72 -3.18 18.86
CA THR A 292 -13.67 -3.23 20.32
C THR A 292 -13.60 -4.63 20.88
N ASP A 293 -14.34 -5.59 20.31
CA ASP A 293 -14.46 -6.96 20.86
C ASP A 293 -14.19 -8.07 19.84
N GLY A 294 -13.97 -7.73 18.57
CA GLY A 294 -13.63 -8.70 17.52
C GLY A 294 -14.79 -9.53 17.01
N ARG A 295 -16.01 -9.27 17.45
CA ARG A 295 -17.18 -9.99 16.95
C ARG A 295 -17.47 -9.59 15.51
N ASP A 296 -17.86 -10.55 14.68
CA ASP A 296 -18.33 -10.23 13.35
C ASP A 296 -19.70 -9.54 13.41
N ARG A 297 -19.76 -8.34 12.91
CA ARG A 297 -21.00 -7.61 12.71
C ARG A 297 -21.77 -8.18 11.55
N TRP A 298 -21.04 -8.55 10.50
CA TRP A 298 -21.56 -9.27 9.35
C TRP A 298 -20.43 -10.01 8.63
N ARG A 299 -20.79 -11.04 7.89
CA ARG A 299 -19.93 -11.72 6.93
C ARG A 299 -20.71 -12.07 5.70
N ILE A 300 -20.14 -11.86 4.54
CA ILE A 300 -20.79 -12.08 3.24
C ILE A 300 -19.86 -12.84 2.32
N ALA A 301 -20.33 -13.98 1.80
CA ALA A 301 -19.63 -14.71 0.76
C ALA A 301 -19.71 -13.91 -0.55
N THR A 302 -18.58 -13.69 -1.19
CA THR A 302 -18.46 -13.01 -2.48
C THR A 302 -17.64 -13.84 -3.46
N GLU A 303 -17.57 -13.39 -4.70
CA GLU A 303 -16.68 -13.98 -5.71
C GLU A 303 -15.25 -13.39 -5.65
N ALA A 304 -14.95 -12.52 -4.68
CA ALA A 304 -13.66 -11.84 -4.53
C ALA A 304 -12.59 -12.76 -3.91
N ARG A 305 -12.27 -13.85 -4.61
CA ARG A 305 -11.30 -14.85 -4.17
C ARG A 305 -9.87 -14.36 -4.32
N SER A 306 -9.00 -14.85 -3.43
CA SER A 306 -7.54 -14.60 -3.49
C SER A 306 -7.17 -13.11 -3.49
N SER A 307 -7.96 -12.26 -2.85
CA SER A 307 -7.67 -10.83 -2.76
C SER A 307 -6.43 -10.59 -1.91
N VAL A 308 -5.42 -9.93 -2.49
CA VAL A 308 -4.14 -9.64 -1.84
C VAL A 308 -4.03 -8.19 -1.39
N GLU A 309 -4.84 -7.31 -1.94
CA GLU A 309 -4.88 -5.92 -1.53
C GLU A 309 -5.85 -5.74 -0.34
N PRO A 310 -5.58 -4.81 0.59
CA PRO A 310 -6.53 -4.52 1.64
C PRO A 310 -7.86 -4.07 1.06
N VAL A 311 -8.95 -4.42 1.71
CA VAL A 311 -10.25 -3.87 1.35
C VAL A 311 -10.24 -2.35 1.62
N LEU A 312 -10.92 -1.60 0.79
CA LEU A 312 -10.98 -0.15 0.89
C LEU A 312 -12.31 0.26 1.50
N VAL A 313 -12.26 0.91 2.65
CA VAL A 313 -13.46 1.39 3.36
C VAL A 313 -13.53 2.91 3.24
N ALA A 314 -14.57 3.42 2.61
CA ALA A 314 -14.75 4.84 2.41
C ALA A 314 -16.22 5.20 2.21
N ALA A 315 -16.66 6.30 2.82
CA ALA A 315 -18.00 6.86 2.66
C ALA A 315 -19.14 5.83 2.82
N GLY A 316 -19.02 4.93 3.79
CA GLY A 316 -20.02 3.90 4.06
C GLY A 316 -20.00 2.69 3.12
N HIS A 317 -18.96 2.56 2.30
CA HIS A 317 -18.78 1.44 1.38
C HIS A 317 -17.53 0.64 1.71
N VAL A 318 -17.57 -0.67 1.42
CA VAL A 318 -16.43 -1.56 1.40
C VAL A 318 -16.20 -1.99 -0.04
N HIS A 319 -15.03 -1.67 -0.59
CA HIS A 319 -14.62 -2.03 -1.94
C HIS A 319 -13.58 -3.14 -1.90
N VAL A 320 -13.79 -4.20 -2.67
CA VAL A 320 -12.91 -5.36 -2.74
C VAL A 320 -12.57 -5.65 -4.19
N GLY A 321 -11.29 -5.58 -4.54
CA GLY A 321 -10.80 -5.97 -5.88
C GLY A 321 -10.34 -7.43 -5.88
N SER A 322 -10.76 -8.20 -6.88
CA SER A 322 -10.28 -9.56 -7.09
C SER A 322 -10.43 -9.98 -8.54
N GLY A 323 -9.36 -10.50 -9.13
CA GLY A 323 -9.35 -10.84 -10.55
C GLY A 323 -9.81 -9.66 -11.40
N LYS A 324 -10.79 -9.87 -12.27
CA LYS A 324 -11.37 -8.83 -13.14
C LYS A 324 -12.48 -8.01 -12.46
N GLY A 325 -12.84 -8.33 -11.24
CA GLY A 325 -13.99 -7.76 -10.55
C GLY A 325 -13.62 -6.71 -9.50
N LEU A 326 -14.47 -5.71 -9.38
CA LEU A 326 -14.51 -4.79 -8.26
C LEU A 326 -15.89 -4.92 -7.61
N TYR A 327 -15.92 -5.26 -6.32
CA TYR A 327 -17.13 -5.54 -5.55
C TYR A 327 -17.33 -4.47 -4.50
N THR A 328 -18.56 -4.00 -4.34
CA THR A 328 -18.87 -2.98 -3.34
C THR A 328 -20.04 -3.42 -2.48
N LEU A 329 -19.82 -3.33 -1.17
CA LEU A 329 -20.77 -3.70 -0.13
C LEU A 329 -21.07 -2.46 0.72
N ASP A 330 -22.24 -2.45 1.36
CA ASP A 330 -22.54 -1.51 2.44
C ASP A 330 -21.67 -1.81 3.66
N ALA A 331 -20.98 -0.81 4.20
CA ALA A 331 -20.07 -1.02 5.33
C ALA A 331 -20.79 -1.36 6.65
N VAL A 332 -22.03 -0.93 6.82
CA VAL A 332 -22.81 -1.16 8.03
C VAL A 332 -23.51 -2.52 8.01
N THR A 333 -24.13 -2.87 6.88
CA THR A 333 -24.98 -4.06 6.75
C THR A 333 -24.34 -5.22 6.02
N GLY A 334 -23.28 -5.00 5.26
CA GLY A 334 -22.67 -6.00 4.37
C GLY A 334 -23.50 -6.27 3.12
N THR A 335 -24.57 -5.53 2.88
CA THR A 335 -25.42 -5.73 1.71
C THR A 335 -24.65 -5.44 0.43
N PRO A 336 -24.59 -6.36 -0.56
CA PRO A 336 -24.01 -6.09 -1.86
C PRO A 336 -24.69 -4.91 -2.54
N LYS A 337 -23.91 -3.94 -3.01
CA LYS A 337 -24.43 -2.75 -3.70
C LYS A 337 -24.26 -2.83 -5.20
N TRP A 338 -23.05 -3.08 -5.65
CA TRP A 338 -22.76 -3.18 -7.06
C TRP A 338 -21.47 -3.98 -7.30
N ARG A 339 -21.32 -4.39 -8.52
CA ARG A 339 -20.14 -5.09 -9.04
C ARG A 339 -19.78 -4.50 -10.39
N PHE A 340 -18.50 -4.31 -10.64
CA PHE A 340 -17.97 -3.92 -11.94
C PHE A 340 -17.02 -4.98 -12.47
N GLN A 341 -17.16 -5.34 -13.75
CA GLN A 341 -16.30 -6.31 -14.43
C GLN A 341 -15.42 -5.58 -15.44
N ALA A 342 -14.10 -5.60 -15.21
CA ALA A 342 -13.11 -5.09 -16.16
C ALA A 342 -12.80 -6.14 -17.25
N GLY A 343 -12.16 -5.72 -18.32
CA GLY A 343 -11.71 -6.61 -19.38
C GLY A 343 -10.48 -7.45 -19.02
N GLY A 344 -9.71 -7.01 -18.03
CA GLY A 344 -8.56 -7.68 -17.46
C GLY A 344 -8.54 -7.60 -15.95
N ASP A 345 -7.50 -8.15 -15.33
CA ASP A 345 -7.37 -8.16 -13.87
C ASP A 345 -7.19 -6.74 -13.33
N VAL A 346 -7.83 -6.45 -12.20
CA VAL A 346 -7.62 -5.22 -11.44
C VAL A 346 -6.20 -5.23 -10.87
N VAL A 347 -5.46 -4.16 -11.11
CA VAL A 347 -4.06 -4.02 -10.69
C VAL A 347 -3.97 -3.11 -9.48
N GLY A 348 -3.36 -3.62 -8.42
CA GLY A 348 -3.15 -2.87 -7.20
C GLY A 348 -4.44 -2.55 -6.45
N ALA A 349 -4.36 -1.63 -5.50
CA ALA A 349 -5.51 -1.16 -4.75
C ALA A 349 -6.21 -0.03 -5.49
N PRO A 350 -7.54 -0.02 -5.52
CA PRO A 350 -8.30 1.13 -5.96
C PRO A 350 -8.05 2.35 -5.08
N ALA A 351 -8.23 3.55 -5.62
CA ALA A 351 -8.21 4.80 -4.88
C ALA A 351 -9.60 5.44 -4.87
N VAL A 352 -10.07 5.86 -3.71
CA VAL A 352 -11.35 6.54 -3.56
C VAL A 352 -11.13 7.97 -3.09
N ALA A 353 -11.72 8.92 -3.79
CA ALA A 353 -11.75 10.32 -3.41
C ALA A 353 -13.00 10.99 -3.98
N GLU A 354 -13.62 11.84 -3.19
CA GLU A 354 -14.75 12.69 -3.62
C GLU A 354 -15.88 11.91 -4.33
N GLY A 355 -16.24 10.73 -3.82
CA GLY A 355 -17.32 9.90 -4.36
C GLY A 355 -16.98 9.16 -5.66
N ARG A 356 -15.72 9.13 -6.05
CA ARG A 356 -15.22 8.39 -7.22
C ARG A 356 -14.23 7.32 -6.79
N ILE A 357 -14.23 6.20 -7.51
CA ILE A 357 -13.25 5.14 -7.35
C ILE A 357 -12.45 4.98 -8.65
N HIS A 358 -11.13 4.95 -8.51
CA HIS A 358 -10.18 4.84 -9.60
C HIS A 358 -9.40 3.54 -9.47
N PHE A 359 -9.26 2.80 -10.55
CA PHE A 359 -8.45 1.58 -10.58
C PHE A 359 -7.90 1.28 -11.97
N GLY A 360 -6.76 0.63 -12.01
CA GLY A 360 -6.13 0.17 -13.24
C GLY A 360 -6.41 -1.31 -13.51
N SER A 361 -6.21 -1.73 -14.74
CA SER A 361 -6.41 -3.11 -15.17
C SER A 361 -5.36 -3.57 -16.17
N THR A 362 -5.18 -4.88 -16.25
CA THR A 362 -4.31 -5.52 -17.25
C THR A 362 -4.88 -5.42 -18.67
N ASP A 363 -6.11 -4.96 -18.82
CA ASP A 363 -6.70 -4.64 -20.13
C ASP A 363 -6.24 -3.31 -20.73
N HIS A 364 -5.23 -2.67 -20.13
CA HIS A 364 -4.64 -1.40 -20.51
C HIS A 364 -5.48 -0.16 -20.15
N LEU A 365 -6.56 -0.34 -19.40
CA LEU A 365 -7.48 0.75 -19.06
C LEU A 365 -7.29 1.22 -17.61
N LEU A 366 -7.38 2.53 -17.46
CA LEU A 366 -7.62 3.19 -16.17
C LEU A 366 -9.11 3.55 -16.13
N TYR A 367 -9.79 3.07 -15.09
CA TYR A 367 -11.22 3.24 -14.90
C TYR A 367 -11.50 4.24 -13.77
N THR A 368 -12.54 5.03 -13.95
CA THR A 368 -13.13 5.83 -12.88
C THR A 368 -14.63 5.59 -12.83
N LEU A 369 -15.10 5.12 -11.69
CA LEU A 369 -16.51 4.85 -11.45
C LEU A 369 -17.05 5.80 -10.38
N LYS A 370 -18.35 6.01 -10.37
CA LYS A 370 -19.04 6.58 -9.24
C LYS A 370 -19.07 5.54 -8.11
N ALA A 371 -18.60 5.92 -6.91
CA ALA A 371 -18.45 4.99 -5.81
C ALA A 371 -19.80 4.46 -5.29
N ASP A 372 -20.87 5.22 -5.39
CA ASP A 372 -22.19 4.86 -4.85
C ASP A 372 -22.90 3.77 -5.65
N ASP A 373 -22.83 3.81 -6.98
CA ASP A 373 -23.60 2.94 -7.86
C ASP A 373 -22.77 2.16 -8.90
N GLY A 374 -21.45 2.38 -8.92
CA GLY A 374 -20.54 1.69 -9.83
C GLY A 374 -20.63 2.11 -11.29
N ARG A 375 -21.35 3.18 -11.60
CA ARG A 375 -21.44 3.66 -12.98
C ARG A 375 -20.12 4.23 -13.46
N LEU A 376 -19.74 3.85 -14.68
CA LEU A 376 -18.56 4.37 -15.33
C LEU A 376 -18.69 5.88 -15.54
N ARG A 377 -17.70 6.62 -15.03
CA ARG A 377 -17.59 8.09 -15.26
C ARG A 377 -16.73 8.35 -16.48
N TRP A 378 -15.54 7.80 -16.49
CA TRP A 378 -14.63 7.84 -17.61
C TRP A 378 -13.64 6.69 -17.54
N LYS A 379 -13.03 6.38 -18.66
CA LYS A 379 -11.91 5.45 -18.77
C LYS A 379 -10.88 5.98 -19.76
N LEU A 380 -9.63 5.65 -19.54
CA LEU A 380 -8.53 5.99 -20.43
C LEU A 380 -7.85 4.71 -20.89
N ALA A 381 -7.75 4.54 -22.21
CA ALA A 381 -6.93 3.50 -22.80
C ALA A 381 -5.46 3.97 -22.83
N THR A 382 -4.58 3.20 -22.20
CA THR A 382 -3.13 3.36 -22.32
C THR A 382 -2.58 2.34 -23.31
N GLY A 383 -1.31 2.47 -23.68
CA GLY A 383 -0.67 1.54 -24.61
C GLY A 383 -0.18 0.23 -23.97
N GLY A 384 -0.32 0.06 -22.66
CA GLY A 384 0.10 -1.11 -21.90
C GLY A 384 -0.71 -1.32 -20.64
N GLU A 385 -0.47 -2.42 -19.94
CA GLU A 385 -1.10 -2.69 -18.65
C GLU A 385 -0.79 -1.58 -17.66
N ILE A 386 -1.76 -1.24 -16.84
CA ILE A 386 -1.54 -0.34 -15.70
C ILE A 386 -0.65 -1.06 -14.69
N THR A 387 0.30 -0.34 -14.09
CA THR A 387 1.22 -0.86 -13.08
C THR A 387 0.94 -0.20 -11.73
N GLY A 388 0.95 -1.00 -10.66
CA GLY A 388 0.70 -0.50 -9.33
C GLY A 388 -0.70 0.08 -9.13
N SER A 389 -0.85 0.85 -8.06
CA SER A 389 -2.12 1.49 -7.69
C SER A 389 -2.17 2.92 -8.22
N PRO A 390 -3.33 3.42 -8.65
CA PRO A 390 -3.48 4.84 -8.91
C PRO A 390 -3.42 5.63 -7.60
N VAL A 391 -2.95 6.86 -7.69
CA VAL A 391 -2.89 7.79 -6.56
C VAL A 391 -3.70 9.03 -6.88
N VAL A 392 -4.55 9.45 -5.96
CA VAL A 392 -5.36 10.67 -6.10
C VAL A 392 -4.85 11.72 -5.13
N ARG A 393 -4.51 12.89 -5.65
CA ARG A 393 -4.10 14.04 -4.86
C ARG A 393 -4.63 15.33 -5.49
N ASP A 394 -5.32 16.13 -4.70
CA ASP A 394 -5.81 17.46 -5.11
C ASP A 394 -6.58 17.44 -6.44
N GLY A 395 -7.50 16.48 -6.59
CA GLY A 395 -8.33 16.34 -7.79
C GLY A 395 -7.62 15.77 -9.03
N VAL A 396 -6.40 15.27 -8.88
CA VAL A 396 -5.60 14.66 -9.96
C VAL A 396 -5.38 13.18 -9.66
N VAL A 397 -5.58 12.33 -10.66
CA VAL A 397 -5.26 10.90 -10.63
C VAL A 397 -3.94 10.68 -11.34
N TYR A 398 -2.99 10.04 -10.64
CA TYR A 398 -1.70 9.64 -11.20
C TYR A 398 -1.68 8.13 -11.37
N ALA A 399 -1.28 7.66 -12.54
CA ALA A 399 -1.15 6.23 -12.83
C ALA A 399 0.04 5.95 -13.74
N CYS A 400 0.65 4.80 -13.55
CA CYS A 400 1.76 4.30 -14.37
C CYS A 400 1.27 3.18 -15.28
N SER A 401 1.84 3.07 -16.48
CA SER A 401 1.52 2.04 -17.46
C SER A 401 2.78 1.44 -18.05
N LYS A 402 2.71 0.19 -18.45
CA LYS A 402 3.77 -0.51 -19.20
C LYS A 402 4.04 0.07 -20.60
N ASP A 403 3.26 1.05 -21.04
CA ASP A 403 3.56 1.83 -22.24
C ASP A 403 4.69 2.85 -22.02
N ARG A 404 5.35 2.80 -20.88
CA ARG A 404 6.43 3.69 -20.44
C ARG A 404 5.96 5.09 -20.04
N CYS A 405 4.67 5.26 -19.79
CA CYS A 405 4.12 6.57 -19.46
C CYS A 405 3.60 6.64 -18.02
N VAL A 406 3.76 7.83 -17.46
CA VAL A 406 3.03 8.29 -16.28
C VAL A 406 1.94 9.25 -16.75
N TYR A 407 0.73 9.03 -16.28
CA TYR A 407 -0.44 9.83 -16.61
C TYR A 407 -0.90 10.62 -15.40
N ALA A 408 -1.21 11.89 -15.60
CA ALA A 408 -1.91 12.73 -14.65
C ALA A 408 -3.21 13.20 -15.28
N LEU A 409 -4.33 12.84 -14.68
CA LEU A 409 -5.66 13.05 -15.24
C LEU A 409 -6.53 13.81 -14.25
N ASP A 410 -7.47 14.59 -14.77
CA ASP A 410 -8.50 15.18 -13.93
C ASP A 410 -9.37 14.06 -13.33
N ALA A 411 -9.49 14.03 -12.00
CA ALA A 411 -10.19 12.95 -11.31
C ALA A 411 -11.68 12.89 -11.68
N GLU A 412 -12.29 14.01 -12.02
CA GLU A 412 -13.70 14.09 -12.41
C GLU A 412 -13.92 13.85 -13.91
N LYS A 413 -13.05 14.41 -14.75
CA LYS A 413 -13.26 14.50 -16.21
C LYS A 413 -12.31 13.65 -17.04
N GLY A 414 -11.29 13.06 -16.41
CA GLY A 414 -10.25 12.30 -17.12
C GLY A 414 -9.36 13.23 -17.96
N THR A 415 -9.45 13.15 -19.29
CA THR A 415 -8.70 14.02 -20.20
C THR A 415 -9.37 15.37 -20.46
N GLY A 416 -10.55 15.61 -19.89
CA GLY A 416 -11.34 16.82 -20.15
C GLY A 416 -12.09 16.82 -21.48
N THR A 417 -11.87 15.83 -22.32
CA THR A 417 -12.67 15.62 -23.54
C THR A 417 -13.78 14.64 -23.20
N ALA A 418 -14.89 15.14 -22.64
CA ALA A 418 -16.11 14.35 -22.53
C ALA A 418 -16.58 14.01 -23.95
N ARG A 419 -16.30 12.79 -24.41
CA ARG A 419 -17.11 12.20 -25.47
C ARG A 419 -18.46 11.87 -24.83
N THR A 420 -19.42 12.72 -25.01
CA THR A 420 -20.82 12.36 -24.89
C THR A 420 -21.07 11.22 -25.88
N ALA A 421 -21.29 10.03 -25.34
CA ALA A 421 -21.90 8.92 -26.08
C ALA A 421 -23.35 8.82 -25.64
#